data_2764755c7040d78fd8292fc5d5ace281
#
_entry.id   2764755c7040d78fd8292fc5d5ace281
#
_cell.length_a   1.000
_cell.length_b   1.000
_cell.length_c   1.000
_cell.angle_alpha   90.00
_cell.angle_beta   90.00
_cell.angle_gamma   90.00
#
_symmetry.space_group_name_H-M   'P 1'
#
loop_
_entity.id
_entity.type
_entity.pdbx_description
1 polymer ?
#
loop_
_entity_poly.entity_id
_entity_poly.type
_entity_poly.pdbx_seq_one_letter_code
_entity_poly.pdbx_strand_id
1 'polypeptide(L)'
;VRGTGVVGGYAYAPAAWTRPAYVPPATASHVAEDARPAEVERFKAAADAVASRFTERASAATGVATEVLGATAALARDRGWIRAATKLINGGEQAEQATAKAIDQFVVQFEKVGGLMAERTTDLKDIRDRVVAELMGLPEPGVPKPTSPIVLCAQDLAPADTAGLDPTMIKAL
;
A
#
# COMPACT_ATOMS: atom_id res chain seq x y z
N VAL A 1 27.94 -6.88 -7.07
CA VAL A 1 27.18 -5.83 -6.40
C VAL A 1 27.91 -5.49 -5.10
N ARG A 2 28.19 -4.22 -4.83
CA ARG A 2 28.70 -3.75 -3.54
C ARG A 2 27.51 -3.29 -2.69
N GLY A 3 27.42 -3.79 -1.47
CA GLY A 3 26.42 -3.40 -0.49
C GLY A 3 27.06 -3.17 0.87
N THR A 4 26.34 -2.52 1.76
CA THR A 4 26.72 -2.38 3.17
C THR A 4 26.00 -3.44 3.97
N GLY A 5 26.76 -4.35 4.62
CA GLY A 5 26.18 -5.35 5.52
C GLY A 5 25.65 -4.65 6.78
N VAL A 6 24.39 -4.90 7.10
CA VAL A 6 23.73 -4.34 8.30
C VAL A 6 23.47 -5.40 9.36
N VAL A 7 23.51 -6.68 8.98
CA VAL A 7 23.37 -7.84 9.87
C VAL A 7 24.38 -8.89 9.49
N GLY A 8 25.02 -9.52 10.48
CA GLY A 8 25.96 -10.63 10.25
C GLY A 8 25.24 -11.93 9.93
N GLY A 9 25.84 -12.73 9.05
CA GLY A 9 25.31 -14.04 8.69
C GLY A 9 25.37 -14.32 7.20
N TYR A 10 24.86 -15.49 6.82
CA TYR A 10 24.69 -15.86 5.41
C TYR A 10 23.38 -16.61 5.23
N ALA A 11 22.75 -16.42 4.07
CA ALA A 11 21.58 -17.18 3.66
C ALA A 11 21.72 -17.63 2.21
N TYR A 12 21.21 -18.81 1.92
CA TYR A 12 21.17 -19.37 0.56
C TYR A 12 19.75 -19.82 0.26
N ALA A 13 19.12 -19.14 -0.70
CA ALA A 13 17.79 -19.46 -1.22
C ALA A 13 17.59 -18.72 -2.55
N PRO A 14 16.59 -19.06 -3.36
CA PRO A 14 16.24 -18.29 -4.54
C PRO A 14 15.97 -16.82 -4.21
N ALA A 15 16.49 -15.90 -5.03
CA ALA A 15 16.19 -14.48 -4.88
C ALA A 15 14.82 -14.16 -5.49
N ALA A 16 14.03 -13.36 -4.79
CA ALA A 16 12.77 -12.81 -5.28
C ALA A 16 12.70 -11.30 -5.00
N TRP A 17 12.22 -10.55 -5.98
CA TRP A 17 12.02 -9.11 -5.85
C TRP A 17 10.62 -8.79 -5.32
N THR A 18 10.52 -7.71 -4.58
CA THR A 18 9.21 -7.10 -4.29
C THR A 18 8.50 -6.74 -5.58
N ARG A 19 7.17 -6.84 -5.57
CA ARG A 19 6.35 -6.39 -6.69
C ARG A 19 6.32 -4.87 -6.72
N PRO A 20 6.55 -4.23 -7.88
CA PRO A 20 6.48 -2.78 -7.98
C PRO A 20 5.05 -2.29 -7.82
N ALA A 21 4.91 -1.01 -7.47
CA ALA A 21 3.63 -0.31 -7.53
C ALA A 21 3.14 -0.19 -8.98
N TYR A 22 1.83 -0.23 -9.16
CA TYR A 22 1.21 -0.01 -10.47
C TYR A 22 0.86 1.46 -10.65
N VAL A 23 1.13 1.98 -11.84
CA VAL A 23 0.77 3.35 -12.20
C VAL A 23 -0.62 3.33 -12.83
N PRO A 24 -1.57 4.13 -12.33
CA PRO A 24 -2.86 4.29 -12.99
C PRO A 24 -2.70 4.70 -14.46
N PRO A 25 -3.56 4.25 -15.38
CA PRO A 25 -3.50 4.67 -16.78
C PRO A 25 -3.45 6.17 -16.92
N ALA A 26 -2.53 6.69 -17.75
CA ALA A 26 -2.38 8.13 -17.97
C ALA A 26 -3.59 8.75 -18.69
N THR A 27 -4.27 7.98 -19.51
CA THR A 27 -5.51 8.39 -20.21
C THR A 27 -6.71 8.17 -19.30
N ALA A 28 -7.11 9.22 -18.61
CA ALA A 28 -8.35 9.22 -17.85
C ALA A 28 -9.54 9.20 -18.82
N SER A 29 -10.27 8.07 -18.86
CA SER A 29 -11.63 8.11 -19.39
C SER A 29 -12.49 8.83 -18.36
N HIS A 30 -13.28 9.79 -18.82
CA HIS A 30 -14.23 10.48 -17.94
C HIS A 30 -15.37 9.55 -17.57
N VAL A 31 -15.63 9.39 -16.27
CA VAL A 31 -16.74 8.58 -15.77
C VAL A 31 -18.06 9.33 -16.01
N ALA A 32 -18.95 8.74 -16.80
CA ALA A 32 -20.26 9.30 -17.08
C ALA A 32 -21.05 9.53 -15.78
N GLU A 33 -21.91 10.54 -15.75
CA GLU A 33 -22.58 11.00 -14.52
C GLU A 33 -23.41 9.90 -13.86
N ASP A 34 -24.11 9.13 -14.66
CA ASP A 34 -24.92 7.98 -14.22
C ASP A 34 -24.10 6.80 -13.70
N ALA A 35 -22.83 6.67 -14.11
CA ALA A 35 -21.90 5.62 -13.65
C ALA A 35 -21.13 5.99 -12.37
N ARG A 36 -21.07 7.29 -12.00
CA ARG A 36 -20.28 7.75 -10.83
C ARG A 36 -20.66 7.09 -9.51
N PRO A 37 -21.94 6.84 -9.18
CA PRO A 37 -22.30 6.16 -7.94
C PRO A 37 -21.70 4.74 -7.86
N ALA A 38 -21.75 3.98 -8.95
CA ALA A 38 -21.17 2.64 -9.00
C ALA A 38 -19.63 2.70 -8.87
N GLU A 39 -18.99 3.69 -9.47
CA GLU A 39 -17.56 3.90 -9.37
C GLU A 39 -17.13 4.27 -7.95
N VAL A 40 -17.90 5.08 -7.23
CA VAL A 40 -17.69 5.37 -5.80
C VAL A 40 -17.79 4.12 -4.95
N GLU A 41 -18.78 3.26 -5.19
CA GLU A 41 -18.91 2.00 -4.44
C GLU A 41 -17.77 1.03 -4.76
N ARG A 42 -17.32 0.94 -6.02
CA ARG A 42 -16.13 0.18 -6.43
C ARG A 42 -14.88 0.66 -5.68
N PHE A 43 -14.68 1.96 -5.61
CA PHE A 43 -13.58 2.58 -4.87
C PHE A 43 -13.63 2.23 -3.38
N LYS A 44 -14.78 2.42 -2.73
CA LYS A 44 -14.94 2.14 -1.29
C LYS A 44 -14.70 0.66 -0.97
N ALA A 45 -15.21 -0.24 -1.82
CA ALA A 45 -14.98 -1.67 -1.66
C ALA A 45 -13.49 -2.02 -1.74
N ALA A 46 -12.75 -1.44 -2.69
CA ALA A 46 -11.31 -1.65 -2.81
C ALA A 46 -10.54 -1.10 -1.59
N ALA A 47 -10.88 0.10 -1.13
CA ALA A 47 -10.26 0.70 0.06
C ALA A 47 -10.52 -0.14 1.33
N ASP A 48 -11.76 -0.63 1.52
CA ASP A 48 -12.09 -1.49 2.65
C ASP A 48 -11.43 -2.86 2.57
N ALA A 49 -11.32 -3.46 1.38
CA ALA A 49 -10.61 -4.71 1.17
C ALA A 49 -9.13 -4.60 1.57
N VAL A 50 -8.45 -3.51 1.17
CA VAL A 50 -7.05 -3.25 1.58
C VAL A 50 -6.95 -3.07 3.09
N ALA A 51 -7.81 -2.25 3.69
CA ALA A 51 -7.82 -2.02 5.12
C ALA A 51 -8.11 -3.30 5.94
N SER A 52 -8.99 -4.16 5.43
CA SER A 52 -9.31 -5.45 6.05
C SER A 52 -8.11 -6.39 6.04
N ARG A 53 -7.36 -6.46 4.93
CA ARG A 53 -6.11 -7.23 4.86
C ARG A 53 -5.06 -6.76 5.88
N PHE A 54 -4.91 -5.45 6.09
CA PHE A 54 -4.04 -4.94 7.15
C PHE A 54 -4.54 -5.32 8.54
N THR A 55 -5.86 -5.29 8.78
CA THR A 55 -6.46 -5.71 10.05
C THR A 55 -6.21 -7.21 10.31
N GLU A 56 -6.38 -8.06 9.31
CA GLU A 56 -6.09 -9.50 9.40
C GLU A 56 -4.62 -9.75 9.71
N ARG A 57 -3.70 -9.06 9.00
CA ARG A 57 -2.26 -9.14 9.28
C ARG A 57 -1.92 -8.68 10.69
N ALA A 58 -2.53 -7.60 11.16
CA ALA A 58 -2.35 -7.10 12.53
C ALA A 58 -2.82 -8.13 13.58
N SER A 59 -3.94 -8.80 13.32
CA SER A 59 -4.48 -9.83 14.22
C SER A 59 -3.62 -11.09 14.30
N ALA A 60 -2.87 -11.39 13.25
CA ALA A 60 -1.93 -12.51 13.20
C ALA A 60 -0.52 -12.16 13.71
N ALA A 61 -0.21 -10.87 13.85
CA ALA A 61 1.09 -10.38 14.30
C ALA A 61 1.16 -10.30 15.83
N THR A 62 2.40 -10.13 16.35
CA THR A 62 2.65 -9.95 17.77
C THR A 62 3.57 -8.75 18.02
N GLY A 63 3.50 -8.15 19.22
CA GLY A 63 4.36 -7.06 19.63
C GLY A 63 4.20 -5.80 18.72
N VAL A 64 5.32 -5.15 18.42
CA VAL A 64 5.35 -3.90 17.63
C VAL A 64 4.71 -4.05 16.25
N ALA A 65 4.80 -5.24 15.65
CA ALA A 65 4.18 -5.50 14.33
C ALA A 65 2.66 -5.32 14.36
N THR A 66 1.99 -5.73 15.45
CA THR A 66 0.54 -5.52 15.64
C THR A 66 0.19 -4.03 15.65
N GLU A 67 0.99 -3.21 16.33
CA GLU A 67 0.76 -1.77 16.43
C GLU A 67 0.95 -1.07 15.07
N VAL A 68 2.04 -1.41 14.36
CA VAL A 68 2.34 -0.84 13.03
C VAL A 68 1.23 -1.19 12.04
N LEU A 69 0.87 -2.47 11.93
CA LEU A 69 -0.18 -2.93 11.01
C LEU A 69 -1.55 -2.38 11.38
N GLY A 70 -1.86 -2.26 12.69
CA GLY A 70 -3.09 -1.65 13.17
C GLY A 70 -3.18 -0.16 12.82
N ALA A 71 -2.08 0.58 12.97
CA ALA A 71 -2.01 1.98 12.59
C ALA A 71 -2.19 2.17 11.07
N THR A 72 -1.57 1.31 10.25
CA THR A 72 -1.74 1.32 8.79
C THR A 72 -3.19 0.98 8.39
N ALA A 73 -3.82 0.00 9.05
CA ALA A 73 -5.24 -0.32 8.83
C ALA A 73 -6.17 0.86 9.15
N ALA A 74 -5.89 1.59 10.24
CA ALA A 74 -6.64 2.78 10.62
C ALA A 74 -6.46 3.91 9.58
N LEU A 75 -5.23 4.12 9.11
CA LEU A 75 -4.92 5.11 8.07
C LEU A 75 -5.59 4.76 6.73
N ALA A 76 -5.67 3.47 6.38
CA ALA A 76 -6.37 3.01 5.19
C ALA A 76 -7.89 3.30 5.24
N ARG A 77 -8.48 3.42 6.45
CA ARG A 77 -9.88 3.82 6.67
C ARG A 77 -10.07 5.30 6.96
N ASP A 78 -9.03 6.12 6.86
CA ASP A 78 -9.14 7.55 7.18
C ASP A 78 -10.15 8.24 6.26
N ARG A 79 -11.10 8.93 6.89
CA ARG A 79 -12.22 9.59 6.19
C ARG A 79 -11.77 10.78 5.35
N GLY A 80 -10.63 11.37 5.64
CA GLY A 80 -10.12 12.55 4.94
C GLY A 80 -9.81 12.23 3.48
N TRP A 81 -8.86 11.32 3.25
CA TRP A 81 -8.48 10.94 1.89
C TRP A 81 -9.60 10.19 1.15
N ILE A 82 -10.41 9.38 1.84
CA ILE A 82 -11.56 8.69 1.23
C ILE A 82 -12.59 9.70 0.71
N ARG A 83 -12.89 10.78 1.46
CA ARG A 83 -13.77 11.85 0.99
C ARG A 83 -13.16 12.62 -0.19
N ALA A 84 -11.86 12.89 -0.14
CA ALA A 84 -11.17 13.57 -1.24
C ALA A 84 -11.23 12.74 -2.54
N ALA A 85 -10.95 11.45 -2.49
CA ALA A 85 -11.08 10.56 -3.64
C ALA A 85 -12.54 10.49 -4.13
N THR A 86 -13.51 10.32 -3.23
CA THR A 86 -14.95 10.30 -3.58
C THR A 86 -15.36 11.59 -4.30
N LYS A 87 -14.85 12.76 -3.87
CA LYS A 87 -15.14 14.03 -4.53
C LYS A 87 -14.59 14.08 -5.96
N LEU A 88 -13.40 13.53 -6.19
CA LEU A 88 -12.79 13.45 -7.52
C LEU A 88 -13.59 12.52 -8.44
N ILE A 89 -14.04 11.35 -7.93
CA ILE A 89 -14.88 10.43 -8.69
C ILE A 89 -16.21 11.08 -9.06
N ASN A 90 -16.85 11.79 -8.13
CA ASN A 90 -18.06 12.55 -8.41
C ASN A 90 -17.83 13.70 -9.40
N GLY A 91 -16.59 14.16 -9.56
CA GLY A 91 -16.14 15.07 -10.62
C GLY A 91 -15.90 14.39 -11.97
N GLY A 92 -16.02 13.06 -12.04
CA GLY A 92 -15.84 12.28 -13.27
C GLY A 92 -14.47 11.63 -13.43
N GLU A 93 -13.62 11.61 -12.40
CA GLU A 93 -12.37 10.86 -12.45
C GLU A 93 -12.60 9.36 -12.17
N GLN A 94 -11.79 8.50 -12.80
CA GLN A 94 -11.79 7.07 -12.48
C GLN A 94 -11.21 6.84 -11.08
N ALA A 95 -11.65 5.78 -10.42
CA ALA A 95 -11.29 5.47 -9.03
C ALA A 95 -9.78 5.35 -8.82
N GLU A 96 -9.05 4.77 -9.77
CA GLU A 96 -7.59 4.61 -9.70
C GLU A 96 -6.86 5.97 -9.64
N GLN A 97 -7.24 6.89 -10.53
CA GLN A 97 -6.65 8.23 -10.57
C GLN A 97 -7.10 9.09 -9.41
N ALA A 98 -8.36 9.01 -9.04
CA ALA A 98 -8.91 9.71 -7.89
C ALA A 98 -8.20 9.28 -6.59
N THR A 99 -7.93 7.98 -6.43
CA THR A 99 -7.16 7.44 -5.30
C THR A 99 -5.74 8.01 -5.29
N ALA A 100 -5.03 7.92 -6.42
CA ALA A 100 -3.67 8.42 -6.51
C ALA A 100 -3.60 9.92 -6.20
N LYS A 101 -4.40 10.74 -6.84
CA LYS A 101 -4.44 12.20 -6.62
C LYS A 101 -4.82 12.58 -5.20
N ALA A 102 -5.83 11.93 -4.61
CA ALA A 102 -6.26 12.22 -3.25
C ALA A 102 -5.13 11.94 -2.26
N ILE A 103 -4.49 10.78 -2.34
CA ILE A 103 -3.40 10.44 -1.42
C ILE A 103 -2.18 11.32 -1.67
N ASP A 104 -1.81 11.63 -2.90
CA ASP A 104 -0.69 12.53 -3.19
C ASP A 104 -0.92 13.93 -2.60
N GLN A 105 -2.15 14.44 -2.58
CA GLN A 105 -2.48 15.68 -1.87
C GLN A 105 -2.24 15.59 -0.37
N PHE A 106 -2.61 14.47 0.26
CA PHE A 106 -2.35 14.23 1.68
C PHE A 106 -0.86 14.06 1.98
N VAL A 107 -0.11 13.38 1.12
CA VAL A 107 1.35 13.27 1.23
C VAL A 107 1.99 14.65 1.24
N VAL A 108 1.65 15.52 0.29
CA VAL A 108 2.16 16.91 0.23
C VAL A 108 1.81 17.70 1.49
N GLN A 109 0.60 17.51 2.03
CA GLN A 109 0.20 18.18 3.28
C GLN A 109 0.98 17.66 4.48
N PHE A 110 1.18 16.36 4.60
CA PHE A 110 1.92 15.73 5.69
C PHE A 110 3.40 16.11 5.66
N GLU A 111 4.01 16.18 4.46
CA GLU A 111 5.39 16.66 4.29
C GLU A 111 5.54 18.13 4.73
N LYS A 112 4.55 18.98 4.45
CA LYS A 112 4.56 20.39 4.90
C LYS A 112 4.43 20.55 6.42
N VAL A 113 3.65 19.69 7.07
CA VAL A 113 3.49 19.68 8.53
C VAL A 113 4.78 19.20 9.19
N GLY A 114 5.47 18.24 8.58
CA GLY A 114 6.73 17.68 9.09
C GLY A 114 6.57 16.77 10.30
N GLY A 115 7.68 16.41 10.93
CA GLY A 115 7.71 15.54 12.10
C GLY A 115 7.03 14.20 11.87
N LEU A 116 6.28 13.72 12.86
CA LEU A 116 5.58 12.43 12.81
C LEU A 116 4.61 12.29 11.63
N MET A 117 4.08 13.41 11.10
CA MET A 117 3.21 13.37 9.93
C MET A 117 3.99 13.04 8.67
N ALA A 118 5.20 13.59 8.50
CA ALA A 118 6.05 13.27 7.37
C ALA A 118 6.45 11.78 7.33
N GLU A 119 6.63 11.14 8.49
CA GLU A 119 6.91 9.70 8.60
C GLU A 119 5.76 8.83 8.07
N ARG A 120 4.51 9.33 8.13
CA ARG A 120 3.32 8.62 7.63
C ARG A 120 3.15 8.67 6.10
N THR A 121 3.96 9.44 5.40
CA THR A 121 3.86 9.55 3.94
C THR A 121 4.16 8.24 3.21
N THR A 122 5.08 7.45 3.74
CA THR A 122 5.39 6.11 3.20
C THR A 122 4.20 5.15 3.35
N ASP A 123 3.53 5.17 4.52
CA ASP A 123 2.33 4.36 4.75
C ASP A 123 1.19 4.78 3.80
N LEU A 124 1.00 6.09 3.59
CA LEU A 124 0.00 6.60 2.63
C LEU A 124 0.30 6.15 1.20
N LYS A 125 1.55 6.20 0.77
CA LYS A 125 1.96 5.73 -0.56
C LYS A 125 1.72 4.22 -0.71
N ASP A 126 2.04 3.43 0.31
CA ASP A 126 1.78 1.98 0.31
C ASP A 126 0.27 1.68 0.21
N ILE A 127 -0.56 2.39 0.97
CA ILE A 127 -2.03 2.26 0.89
C ILE A 127 -2.53 2.62 -0.52
N ARG A 128 -2.06 3.74 -1.10
CA ARG A 128 -2.39 4.15 -2.48
C ARG A 128 -2.12 3.02 -3.47
N ASP A 129 -0.90 2.49 -3.43
CA ASP A 129 -0.43 1.51 -4.39
C ASP A 129 -1.22 0.20 -4.30
N ARG A 130 -1.62 -0.20 -3.09
CA ARG A 130 -2.47 -1.38 -2.86
C ARG A 130 -3.91 -1.16 -3.31
N VAL A 131 -4.49 0.01 -3.04
CA VAL A 131 -5.86 0.33 -3.49
C VAL A 131 -5.92 0.44 -5.02
N VAL A 132 -4.91 1.04 -5.65
CA VAL A 132 -4.81 1.09 -7.11
C VAL A 132 -4.69 -0.32 -7.70
N ALA A 133 -3.85 -1.18 -7.13
CA ALA A 133 -3.73 -2.57 -7.57
C ALA A 133 -5.05 -3.33 -7.46
N GLU A 134 -5.76 -3.18 -6.35
CA GLU A 134 -7.08 -3.79 -6.11
C GLU A 134 -8.10 -3.33 -7.15
N LEU A 135 -8.18 -2.03 -7.42
CA LEU A 135 -9.05 -1.45 -8.44
C LEU A 135 -8.74 -1.96 -9.85
N MET A 136 -7.46 -2.20 -10.15
CA MET A 136 -7.01 -2.74 -11.43
C MET A 136 -7.15 -4.27 -11.55
N GLY A 137 -7.55 -4.96 -10.48
CA GLY A 137 -7.58 -6.43 -10.43
C GLY A 137 -6.21 -7.08 -10.52
N LEU A 138 -5.16 -6.38 -10.07
CA LEU A 138 -3.77 -6.82 -10.11
C LEU A 138 -3.30 -7.35 -8.75
N PRO A 139 -2.28 -8.22 -8.72
CA PRO A 139 -1.70 -8.68 -7.47
C PRO A 139 -1.20 -7.52 -6.61
N GLU A 140 -1.37 -7.64 -5.30
CA GLU A 140 -0.91 -6.64 -4.34
C GLU A 140 0.60 -6.36 -4.50
N PRO A 141 1.04 -5.07 -4.53
CA PRO A 141 2.45 -4.72 -4.57
C PRO A 141 3.15 -5.07 -3.25
N GLY A 142 4.48 -4.90 -3.21
CA GLY A 142 5.29 -5.20 -2.03
C GLY A 142 5.74 -6.65 -1.95
N VAL A 143 5.80 -7.22 -0.76
CA VAL A 143 6.38 -8.55 -0.54
C VAL A 143 5.52 -9.65 -1.18
N PRO A 144 6.09 -10.49 -2.06
CA PRO A 144 5.35 -11.63 -2.61
C PRO A 144 5.05 -12.65 -1.50
N LYS A 145 4.03 -13.46 -1.68
CA LYS A 145 3.76 -14.63 -0.82
C LYS A 145 4.52 -15.84 -1.41
N PRO A 146 5.73 -16.16 -0.92
CA PRO A 146 6.51 -17.27 -1.46
C PRO A 146 5.93 -18.61 -1.01
N THR A 147 6.04 -19.62 -1.87
CA THR A 147 5.67 -21.01 -1.54
C THR A 147 6.85 -21.83 -1.02
N SER A 148 8.06 -21.29 -1.08
CA SER A 148 9.31 -21.85 -0.56
C SER A 148 10.20 -20.72 -0.02
N PRO A 149 11.17 -21.03 0.86
CA PRO A 149 12.08 -20.01 1.39
C PRO A 149 12.82 -19.23 0.30
N ILE A 150 12.90 -17.89 0.46
CA ILE A 150 13.56 -16.98 -0.47
C ILE A 150 14.51 -16.01 0.24
N VAL A 151 15.42 -15.42 -0.53
CA VAL A 151 16.09 -14.16 -0.22
C VAL A 151 15.27 -13.06 -0.87
N LEU A 152 14.71 -12.14 -0.07
CA LEU A 152 13.92 -11.04 -0.59
C LEU A 152 14.83 -9.90 -1.03
N CYS A 153 14.58 -9.35 -2.22
CA CYS A 153 15.25 -8.18 -2.73
C CYS A 153 14.24 -7.04 -2.86
N ALA A 154 14.56 -5.87 -2.36
CA ALA A 154 13.73 -4.68 -2.43
C ALA A 154 14.58 -3.44 -2.68
N GLN A 155 14.02 -2.43 -3.32
CA GLN A 155 14.61 -1.09 -3.36
C GLN A 155 14.27 -0.30 -2.08
N ASP A 156 13.04 -0.49 -1.62
CA ASP A 156 12.51 0.06 -0.37
C ASP A 156 11.36 -0.82 0.12
N LEU A 157 11.04 -0.75 1.40
CA LEU A 157 9.92 -1.47 2.01
C LEU A 157 9.15 -0.55 2.94
N ALA A 158 7.83 -0.58 2.81
CA ALA A 158 6.97 0.09 3.77
C ALA A 158 7.08 -0.57 5.16
N PRO A 159 6.88 0.17 6.25
CA PRO A 159 6.88 -0.38 7.60
C PRO A 159 5.96 -1.58 7.79
N ALA A 160 4.78 -1.54 7.17
CA ALA A 160 3.83 -2.65 7.19
C ALA A 160 4.32 -3.90 6.45
N ASP A 161 5.20 -3.76 5.45
CA ASP A 161 5.81 -4.89 4.76
C ASP A 161 6.85 -5.58 5.62
N THR A 162 7.73 -4.80 6.28
CA THR A 162 8.74 -5.35 7.19
C THR A 162 8.13 -5.99 8.43
N ALA A 163 7.06 -5.37 8.98
CA ALA A 163 6.34 -5.91 10.14
C ALA A 163 5.66 -7.27 9.87
N GLY A 164 5.36 -7.57 8.61
CA GLY A 164 4.66 -8.80 8.22
C GLY A 164 5.56 -9.90 7.66
N LEU A 165 6.89 -9.77 7.72
CA LEU A 165 7.81 -10.78 7.19
C LEU A 165 7.79 -12.07 8.05
N ASP A 166 7.61 -13.20 7.38
CA ASP A 166 7.73 -14.52 7.98
C ASP A 166 9.20 -15.00 7.89
N PRO A 167 9.93 -15.12 9.01
CA PRO A 167 11.34 -15.53 9.01
C PRO A 167 11.53 -16.98 8.58
N THR A 168 10.48 -17.79 8.55
CA THR A 168 10.55 -19.16 8.02
C THR A 168 10.62 -19.16 6.49
N MET A 169 10.05 -18.17 5.85
CA MET A 169 9.98 -18.01 4.40
C MET A 169 10.95 -16.96 3.85
N ILE A 170 11.23 -15.89 4.59
CA ILE A 170 12.19 -14.86 4.20
C ILE A 170 13.50 -15.09 4.96
N LYS A 171 14.49 -15.65 4.28
CA LYS A 171 15.77 -16.04 4.89
C LYS A 171 16.78 -14.91 4.98
N ALA A 172 16.66 -13.91 4.13
CA ALA A 172 17.42 -12.67 4.16
C ALA A 172 16.66 -11.59 3.39
N LEU A 173 17.02 -10.34 3.67
CA LEU A 173 16.59 -9.13 3.02
C LEU A 173 17.81 -8.33 2.59
#